data_0a228e3fb49e3933182877708a7668b6
#
_entry.id   0a228e3fb49e3933182877708a7668b6
#
_cell.length_a   1.000
_cell.length_b   1.000
_cell.length_c   1.000
_cell.angle_alpha   90.00
_cell.angle_beta   90.00
_cell.angle_gamma   90.00
#
_symmetry.space_group_name_H-M   'P 1'
#
loop_
_entity.id
_entity.type
_entity.pdbx_description
1 polymer ?
#
loop_
_entity_poly.entity_id
_entity_poly.type
_entity_poly.pdbx_seq_one_letter_code
_entity_poly.pdbx_strand_id
1 'polypeptide(L)'
;MTAPIIRKINAGDNKQVAALIRSVFDELDIPKVGTAYEDKELDSMFEAFEAMPRGEYYVIVDEDNIIGSAGIAPLANQKDNICELQKMYFSPVARGRGLGKKLITICLEQAKKFGFDQCYLETMPYMKAAQALYKKNGFEYIDEPMGCTGHNSCPVYMLKDL
;
A
#
# COMPACT_ATOMS: atom_id res chain seq x y z
N MET A 1 -7.97 -20.94 17.33
CA MET A 1 -7.62 -20.05 16.19
C MET A 1 -7.91 -18.62 16.56
N THR A 2 -6.93 -17.77 16.43
CA THR A 2 -7.08 -16.34 16.64
C THR A 2 -7.41 -15.65 15.32
N ALA A 3 -8.17 -14.55 15.39
CA ALA A 3 -8.41 -13.73 14.21
C ALA A 3 -7.13 -12.98 13.81
N PRO A 4 -6.91 -12.72 12.52
CA PRO A 4 -5.81 -11.87 12.08
C PRO A 4 -5.87 -10.49 12.73
N ILE A 5 -4.71 -9.93 13.06
CA ILE A 5 -4.61 -8.58 13.62
C ILE A 5 -3.91 -7.66 12.64
N ILE A 6 -4.32 -6.39 12.66
CA ILE A 6 -3.66 -5.34 11.88
C ILE A 6 -2.94 -4.44 12.87
N ARG A 7 -1.64 -4.26 12.65
CA ARG A 7 -0.81 -3.40 13.48
C ARG A 7 0.23 -2.66 12.67
N LYS A 8 0.86 -1.68 13.26
CA LYS A 8 2.00 -1.00 12.64
C LYS A 8 3.15 -1.97 12.47
N ILE A 9 3.94 -1.77 11.42
CA ILE A 9 5.17 -2.52 11.17
C ILE A 9 6.17 -2.30 12.31
N ASN A 10 6.95 -3.33 12.63
CA ASN A 10 8.08 -3.21 13.55
C ASN A 10 9.37 -3.73 12.89
N ALA A 11 10.50 -3.54 13.56
CA ALA A 11 11.82 -3.88 13.00
C ALA A 11 11.97 -5.35 12.62
N GLY A 12 11.28 -6.25 13.31
CA GLY A 12 11.34 -7.69 13.04
C GLY A 12 10.53 -8.14 11.83
N ASP A 13 9.76 -7.24 11.20
CA ASP A 13 8.84 -7.59 10.12
C ASP A 13 9.46 -7.49 8.73
N ASN A 14 10.59 -6.80 8.58
CA ASN A 14 11.15 -6.46 7.27
C ASN A 14 11.28 -7.65 6.34
N LYS A 15 11.81 -8.75 6.82
CA LYS A 15 12.03 -9.95 6.01
C LYS A 15 10.74 -10.54 5.49
N GLN A 16 9.72 -10.67 6.35
CA GLN A 16 8.43 -11.21 5.94
C GLN A 16 7.67 -10.26 5.00
N VAL A 17 7.75 -8.95 5.23
CA VAL A 17 7.13 -7.95 4.35
C VAL A 17 7.74 -8.02 2.96
N ALA A 18 9.07 -8.03 2.84
CA ALA A 18 9.74 -8.14 1.56
C ALA A 18 9.37 -9.44 0.84
N ALA A 19 9.36 -10.56 1.57
CA ALA A 19 8.97 -11.85 1.01
C ALA A 19 7.52 -11.84 0.51
N LEU A 20 6.60 -11.26 1.28
CA LEU A 20 5.19 -11.12 0.89
C LEU A 20 5.06 -10.36 -0.44
N ILE A 21 5.68 -9.18 -0.53
CA ILE A 21 5.57 -8.33 -1.71
C ILE A 21 6.14 -9.05 -2.94
N ARG A 22 7.32 -9.64 -2.82
CA ARG A 22 7.95 -10.38 -3.93
C ARG A 22 7.11 -11.57 -4.36
N SER A 23 6.51 -12.30 -3.42
CA SER A 23 5.67 -13.45 -3.74
C SER A 23 4.40 -13.05 -4.49
N VAL A 24 3.80 -11.92 -4.17
CA VAL A 24 2.62 -11.41 -4.90
C VAL A 24 3.00 -11.00 -6.32
N PHE A 25 4.16 -10.36 -6.51
CA PHE A 25 4.65 -10.02 -7.85
C PHE A 25 4.84 -11.27 -8.70
N ASP A 26 5.43 -12.31 -8.14
CA ASP A 26 5.63 -13.58 -8.86
C ASP A 26 4.31 -14.28 -9.16
N GLU A 27 3.40 -14.33 -8.19
CA GLU A 27 2.09 -14.98 -8.33
C GLU A 27 1.24 -14.32 -9.42
N LEU A 28 1.20 -12.99 -9.46
CA LEU A 28 0.36 -12.23 -10.38
C LEU A 28 1.10 -11.81 -11.65
N ASP A 29 2.35 -12.22 -11.82
CA ASP A 29 3.20 -11.86 -12.95
C ASP A 29 3.25 -10.34 -13.17
N ILE A 30 3.39 -9.59 -12.07
CA ILE A 30 3.50 -8.13 -12.12
C ILE A 30 4.89 -7.74 -12.63
N PRO A 31 5.01 -6.77 -13.54
CA PRO A 31 6.32 -6.28 -13.99
C PRO A 31 7.18 -5.83 -12.81
N LYS A 32 8.44 -6.26 -12.79
CA LYS A 32 9.38 -5.93 -11.72
C LYS A 32 10.07 -4.58 -11.94
N VAL A 33 10.25 -4.20 -13.20
CA VAL A 33 10.88 -2.93 -13.57
C VAL A 33 9.84 -1.81 -13.55
N GLY A 34 10.16 -0.69 -12.93
CA GLY A 34 9.27 0.47 -12.83
C GLY A 34 8.10 0.26 -11.87
N THR A 35 8.24 -0.63 -10.89
CA THR A 35 7.23 -0.92 -9.87
C THR A 35 7.87 -0.98 -8.47
N ALA A 36 7.06 -1.26 -7.46
CA ALA A 36 7.52 -1.36 -6.08
C ALA A 36 8.58 -2.46 -5.86
N TYR A 37 8.67 -3.44 -6.76
CA TYR A 37 9.68 -4.51 -6.65
C TYR A 37 11.11 -3.97 -6.63
N GLU A 38 11.37 -2.87 -7.32
CA GLU A 38 12.69 -2.23 -7.39
C GLU A 38 12.93 -1.18 -6.32
N ASP A 39 11.95 -0.88 -5.48
CA ASP A 39 12.10 0.14 -4.44
C ASP A 39 13.24 -0.22 -3.49
N LYS A 40 14.12 0.74 -3.25
CA LYS A 40 15.32 0.53 -2.41
C LYS A 40 14.96 0.10 -1.00
N GLU A 41 13.85 0.62 -0.48
CA GLU A 41 13.40 0.35 0.89
C GLU A 41 12.72 -1.01 1.07
N LEU A 42 12.55 -1.82 0.03
CA LEU A 42 11.77 -3.05 0.11
C LEU A 42 12.23 -4.02 1.22
N ASP A 43 13.54 -4.10 1.46
CA ASP A 43 14.11 -4.94 2.53
C ASP A 43 14.25 -4.23 3.88
N SER A 44 13.89 -2.95 3.96
CA SER A 44 14.01 -2.12 5.15
C SER A 44 12.81 -1.20 5.35
N MET A 45 11.61 -1.76 5.18
CA MET A 45 10.36 -1.00 5.21
C MET A 45 10.12 -0.32 6.56
N PHE A 46 10.47 -0.98 7.67
CA PHE A 46 10.33 -0.38 8.99
C PHE A 46 11.15 0.91 9.11
N GLU A 47 12.43 0.84 8.79
CA GLU A 47 13.34 1.98 8.88
C GLU A 47 12.91 3.12 7.94
N ALA A 48 12.48 2.76 6.73
CA ALA A 48 12.04 3.75 5.74
C ALA A 48 10.83 4.54 6.25
N PHE A 49 9.83 3.87 6.80
CA PHE A 49 8.61 4.54 7.26
C PHE A 49 8.81 5.22 8.62
N GLU A 50 9.66 4.68 9.49
CA GLU A 50 9.97 5.34 10.76
C GLU A 50 10.68 6.69 10.56
N ALA A 51 11.55 6.77 9.56
CA ALA A 51 12.26 8.00 9.22
C ALA A 51 11.40 9.03 8.48
N MET A 52 10.21 8.65 8.04
CA MET A 52 9.36 9.45 7.17
C MET A 52 8.33 10.23 7.97
N PRO A 53 8.38 11.60 7.96
CA PRO A 53 7.33 12.38 8.59
C PRO A 53 5.97 12.09 7.93
N ARG A 54 4.96 11.87 8.75
CA ARG A 54 3.59 11.57 8.30
C ARG A 54 3.49 10.32 7.40
N GLY A 55 4.44 9.38 7.55
CA GLY A 55 4.39 8.07 6.93
C GLY A 55 4.06 7.00 7.95
N GLU A 56 3.31 5.97 7.54
CA GLU A 56 2.99 4.83 8.39
C GLU A 56 2.76 3.60 7.54
N TYR A 57 3.26 2.46 7.99
CA TYR A 57 3.08 1.19 7.31
C TYR A 57 2.46 0.16 8.24
N TYR A 58 1.49 -0.60 7.73
CA TYR A 58 0.74 -1.57 8.52
C TYR A 58 0.92 -2.97 7.96
N VAL A 59 0.85 -3.96 8.84
CA VAL A 59 0.91 -5.37 8.49
C VAL A 59 -0.31 -6.09 9.05
N ILE A 60 -0.74 -7.13 8.33
CA ILE A 60 -1.77 -8.05 8.80
C ILE A 60 -1.07 -9.32 9.22
N VAL A 61 -1.20 -9.69 10.50
CA VAL A 61 -0.56 -10.85 11.07
C VAL A 61 -1.61 -11.91 11.39
N ASP A 62 -1.44 -13.09 10.82
CA ASP A 62 -2.26 -14.26 11.11
C ASP A 62 -1.35 -15.32 11.72
N GLU A 63 -1.56 -15.61 13.01
CA GLU A 63 -0.63 -16.37 13.83
C GLU A 63 0.76 -15.68 13.80
N ASP A 64 1.80 -16.31 13.26
CA ASP A 64 3.13 -15.71 13.20
C ASP A 64 3.50 -15.25 11.77
N ASN A 65 2.52 -15.21 10.85
CA ASN A 65 2.77 -14.91 9.45
C ASN A 65 2.18 -13.56 9.05
N ILE A 66 2.97 -12.78 8.32
CA ILE A 66 2.46 -11.55 7.69
C ILE A 66 1.81 -11.94 6.36
N ILE A 67 0.50 -11.71 6.28
CA ILE A 67 -0.32 -12.12 5.14
C ILE A 67 -0.82 -10.94 4.30
N GLY A 68 -0.59 -9.73 4.75
CA GLY A 68 -0.96 -8.51 4.03
C GLY A 68 -0.23 -7.31 4.58
N SER A 69 -0.13 -6.26 3.78
CA SER A 69 0.53 -5.02 4.18
C SER A 69 0.09 -3.85 3.30
N ALA A 70 0.15 -2.66 3.85
CA ALA A 70 -0.07 -1.40 3.14
C ALA A 70 0.40 -0.22 3.98
N GLY A 71 0.70 0.89 3.33
CA GLY A 71 1.07 2.10 4.04
C GLY A 71 0.62 3.37 3.35
N ILE A 72 0.78 4.48 4.05
CA ILE A 72 0.59 5.82 3.50
C ILE A 72 1.84 6.64 3.76
N ALA A 73 2.14 7.54 2.83
CA ALA A 73 3.30 8.42 2.92
C ALA A 73 3.01 9.71 2.16
N PRO A 74 3.70 10.81 2.45
CA PRO A 74 3.58 12.01 1.61
C PRO A 74 3.93 11.67 0.17
N LEU A 75 3.12 12.15 -0.79
CA LEU A 75 3.40 11.94 -2.20
C LEU A 75 4.64 12.75 -2.61
N ALA A 76 5.63 12.07 -3.19
CA ALA A 76 6.90 12.71 -3.56
C ALA A 76 6.71 13.76 -4.66
N ASN A 77 7.43 14.88 -4.55
CA ASN A 77 7.42 15.99 -5.51
C ASN A 77 6.02 16.58 -5.78
N GLN A 78 5.16 16.56 -4.77
CA GLN A 78 3.83 17.14 -4.84
C GLN A 78 3.74 18.32 -3.85
N LYS A 79 3.32 19.48 -4.36
CA LYS A 79 3.19 20.69 -3.53
C LYS A 79 1.93 20.68 -2.67
N ASP A 80 0.87 20.04 -3.16
CA ASP A 80 -0.38 19.93 -2.43
C ASP A 80 -0.24 18.92 -1.30
N ASN A 81 -1.14 19.02 -0.31
CA ASN A 81 -1.12 18.19 0.87
C ASN A 81 -1.74 16.80 0.59
N ILE A 82 -1.05 16.00 -0.21
CA ILE A 82 -1.52 14.71 -0.72
C ILE A 82 -0.61 13.59 -0.22
N CYS A 83 -1.20 12.51 0.27
CA CYS A 83 -0.46 11.28 0.56
C CYS A 83 -0.66 10.26 -0.55
N GLU A 84 0.20 9.24 -0.54
CA GLU A 84 0.09 8.08 -1.43
C GLU A 84 -0.18 6.83 -0.61
N LEU A 85 -1.19 6.04 -1.03
CA LEU A 85 -1.38 4.69 -0.53
C LEU A 85 -0.39 3.79 -1.25
N GLN A 86 0.52 3.17 -0.50
CA GLN A 86 1.68 2.48 -1.04
C GLN A 86 1.71 1.01 -0.66
N LYS A 87 2.24 0.21 -1.59
CA LYS A 87 2.67 -1.17 -1.34
C LYS A 87 1.61 -1.98 -0.62
N MET A 88 0.38 -1.92 -1.12
CA MET A 88 -0.74 -2.69 -0.61
C MET A 88 -0.80 -4.04 -1.31
N TYR A 89 -0.44 -5.08 -0.59
CA TYR A 89 -0.36 -6.44 -1.13
C TYR A 89 -0.95 -7.45 -0.15
N PHE A 90 -1.58 -8.49 -0.69
CA PHE A 90 -2.19 -9.56 0.10
C PHE A 90 -1.77 -10.91 -0.44
N SER A 91 -1.32 -11.81 0.44
CA SER A 91 -1.11 -13.20 0.05
C SER A 91 -2.48 -13.86 -0.26
N PRO A 92 -2.50 -14.96 -1.02
CA PRO A 92 -3.76 -15.64 -1.34
C PRO A 92 -4.59 -16.00 -0.10
N VAL A 93 -3.95 -16.35 1.02
CA VAL A 93 -4.65 -16.74 2.26
C VAL A 93 -5.38 -15.58 2.94
N ALA A 94 -5.02 -14.34 2.60
CA ALA A 94 -5.66 -13.15 3.16
C ALA A 94 -6.90 -12.71 2.36
N ARG A 95 -7.03 -13.17 1.12
CA ARG A 95 -8.06 -12.69 0.20
C ARG A 95 -9.44 -13.26 0.54
N GLY A 96 -10.50 -12.51 0.25
CA GLY A 96 -11.87 -12.93 0.48
C GLY A 96 -12.30 -12.95 1.95
N ARG A 97 -11.54 -12.31 2.85
CA ARG A 97 -11.80 -12.29 4.29
C ARG A 97 -12.17 -10.91 4.83
N GLY A 98 -12.38 -9.93 3.94
CA GLY A 98 -12.67 -8.55 4.35
C GLY A 98 -11.47 -7.77 4.91
N LEU A 99 -10.27 -8.34 4.85
CA LEU A 99 -9.06 -7.72 5.41
C LEU A 99 -8.61 -6.52 4.62
N GLY A 100 -8.83 -6.52 3.30
CA GLY A 100 -8.49 -5.38 2.45
C GLY A 100 -9.24 -4.12 2.85
N LYS A 101 -10.54 -4.23 3.07
CA LYS A 101 -11.37 -3.10 3.52
C LYS A 101 -10.90 -2.59 4.87
N LYS A 102 -10.61 -3.49 5.81
CA LYS A 102 -10.13 -3.10 7.15
C LYS A 102 -8.80 -2.35 7.06
N LEU A 103 -7.87 -2.87 6.26
CA LEU A 103 -6.55 -2.28 6.13
C LEU A 103 -6.61 -0.89 5.46
N ILE A 104 -7.35 -0.77 4.36
CA ILE A 104 -7.48 0.52 3.68
C ILE A 104 -8.16 1.56 4.56
N THR A 105 -9.16 1.17 5.34
CA THR A 105 -9.83 2.05 6.30
C THR A 105 -8.83 2.59 7.33
N ILE A 106 -8.00 1.73 7.90
CA ILE A 106 -6.96 2.13 8.86
C ILE A 106 -5.98 3.11 8.23
N CYS A 107 -5.52 2.84 7.01
CA CYS A 107 -4.61 3.73 6.29
C CYS A 107 -5.24 5.11 6.06
N LEU A 108 -6.48 5.15 5.60
CA LEU A 108 -7.16 6.42 5.31
C LEU A 108 -7.47 7.21 6.58
N GLU A 109 -7.84 6.55 7.67
CA GLU A 109 -8.03 7.21 8.96
C GLU A 109 -6.72 7.82 9.47
N GLN A 110 -5.61 7.11 9.32
CA GLN A 110 -4.31 7.63 9.72
C GLN A 110 -3.89 8.82 8.83
N ALA A 111 -4.19 8.75 7.54
CA ALA A 111 -3.94 9.87 6.62
C ALA A 111 -4.68 11.13 7.05
N LYS A 112 -5.94 10.99 7.46
CA LYS A 112 -6.71 12.12 8.01
C LYS A 112 -6.10 12.66 9.30
N LYS A 113 -5.65 11.79 10.20
CA LYS A 113 -4.98 12.19 11.44
C LYS A 113 -3.69 12.96 11.18
N PHE A 114 -2.96 12.59 10.13
CA PHE A 114 -1.76 13.31 9.70
C PHE A 114 -2.08 14.65 9.03
N GLY A 115 -3.35 14.93 8.74
CA GLY A 115 -3.78 16.19 8.16
C GLY A 115 -3.71 16.25 6.63
N PHE A 116 -3.62 15.12 5.95
CA PHE A 116 -3.66 15.11 4.48
C PHE A 116 -5.06 15.43 3.96
N ASP A 117 -5.13 16.13 2.82
CA ASP A 117 -6.39 16.51 2.17
C ASP A 117 -6.87 15.46 1.18
N GLN A 118 -5.94 14.77 0.54
CA GLN A 118 -6.23 13.76 -0.48
C GLN A 118 -5.28 12.59 -0.38
N CYS A 119 -5.72 11.44 -0.90
CA CYS A 119 -4.90 10.23 -1.02
C CYS A 119 -4.87 9.76 -2.47
N TYR A 120 -3.69 9.53 -2.98
CA TYR A 120 -3.40 9.11 -4.35
C TYR A 120 -2.89 7.68 -4.35
N LEU A 121 -3.12 6.94 -5.44
CA LEU A 121 -2.51 5.62 -5.66
C LEU A 121 -2.29 5.34 -7.13
N GLU A 122 -1.38 4.39 -7.39
CA GLU A 122 -1.13 3.84 -8.72
C GLU A 122 -1.29 2.33 -8.69
N THR A 123 -1.85 1.76 -9.75
CA THR A 123 -2.07 0.33 -9.85
C THR A 123 -2.03 -0.14 -11.32
N MET A 124 -2.23 -1.43 -11.54
CA MET A 124 -2.18 -2.06 -12.86
C MET A 124 -3.58 -2.28 -13.42
N PRO A 125 -3.74 -2.23 -14.78
CA PRO A 125 -5.04 -2.42 -15.42
C PRO A 125 -5.69 -3.77 -15.12
N TYR A 126 -4.89 -4.81 -14.94
CA TYR A 126 -5.40 -6.17 -14.70
C TYR A 126 -5.66 -6.47 -13.21
N MET A 127 -5.29 -5.59 -12.29
CA MET A 127 -5.57 -5.76 -10.86
C MET A 127 -6.99 -5.30 -10.54
N LYS A 128 -7.96 -6.02 -11.08
CA LYS A 128 -9.39 -5.65 -11.03
C LYS A 128 -9.95 -5.70 -9.61
N ALA A 129 -9.57 -6.70 -8.82
CA ALA A 129 -10.03 -6.82 -7.43
C ALA A 129 -9.55 -5.65 -6.57
N ALA A 130 -8.29 -5.24 -6.74
CA ALA A 130 -7.73 -4.09 -6.04
C ALA A 130 -8.45 -2.79 -6.44
N GLN A 131 -8.66 -2.57 -7.75
CA GLN A 131 -9.38 -1.40 -8.24
C GLN A 131 -10.81 -1.34 -7.70
N ALA A 132 -11.52 -2.47 -7.65
CA ALA A 132 -12.86 -2.54 -7.09
C ALA A 132 -12.86 -2.16 -5.60
N LEU A 133 -11.88 -2.62 -4.84
CA LEU A 133 -11.72 -2.26 -3.44
C LEU A 133 -11.48 -0.76 -3.26
N TYR A 134 -10.61 -0.16 -4.08
CA TYR A 134 -10.36 1.28 -4.04
C TYR A 134 -11.61 2.07 -4.37
N LYS A 135 -12.34 1.70 -5.41
CA LYS A 135 -13.61 2.38 -5.76
C LYS A 135 -14.63 2.30 -4.65
N LYS A 136 -14.79 1.15 -4.01
CA LYS A 136 -15.71 0.98 -2.87
C LYS A 136 -15.34 1.87 -1.70
N ASN A 137 -14.08 2.24 -1.57
CA ASN A 137 -13.60 3.10 -0.50
C ASN A 137 -13.47 4.57 -0.92
N GLY A 138 -14.06 4.95 -2.05
CA GLY A 138 -14.21 6.34 -2.45
C GLY A 138 -13.13 6.88 -3.38
N PHE A 139 -12.22 6.04 -3.86
CA PHE A 139 -11.25 6.46 -4.87
C PHE A 139 -11.90 6.56 -6.24
N GLU A 140 -11.50 7.58 -7.00
CA GLU A 140 -11.95 7.80 -8.37
C GLU A 140 -10.76 7.78 -9.33
N TYR A 141 -10.99 7.33 -10.56
CA TYR A 141 -9.94 7.35 -11.58
C TYR A 141 -9.60 8.77 -11.99
N ILE A 142 -8.31 9.02 -12.21
CA ILE A 142 -7.80 10.25 -12.82
C ILE A 142 -6.96 9.90 -14.04
N ASP A 143 -6.81 10.85 -14.97
CA ASP A 143 -6.21 10.58 -16.28
C ASP A 143 -4.69 10.66 -16.29
N GLU A 144 -4.09 11.36 -15.34
CA GLU A 144 -2.66 11.63 -15.32
C GLU A 144 -2.04 11.32 -13.95
N PRO A 145 -0.77 10.90 -13.92
CA PRO A 145 -0.07 10.67 -12.65
C PRO A 145 0.16 11.97 -11.90
N MET A 146 0.29 11.84 -10.57
CA MET A 146 0.63 12.94 -9.68
C MET A 146 1.98 12.67 -9.03
N GLY A 147 2.74 13.74 -8.75
CA GLY A 147 4.01 13.63 -8.05
C GLY A 147 5.04 12.79 -8.79
N CYS A 148 5.93 12.14 -8.03
CA CYS A 148 6.97 11.28 -8.56
C CYS A 148 7.10 10.04 -7.68
N THR A 149 6.45 8.95 -8.09
CA THR A 149 6.46 7.69 -7.32
C THR A 149 7.60 6.77 -7.71
N GLY A 150 8.21 6.98 -8.88
CA GLY A 150 9.18 6.06 -9.47
C GLY A 150 8.55 4.82 -10.11
N HIS A 151 7.23 4.69 -10.08
CA HIS A 151 6.52 3.50 -10.57
C HIS A 151 5.94 3.75 -11.97
N ASN A 152 6.81 3.97 -12.96
CA ASN A 152 6.41 4.33 -14.33
C ASN A 152 5.73 3.20 -15.11
N SER A 153 5.67 1.98 -14.55
CA SER A 153 4.97 0.84 -15.15
C SER A 153 3.57 0.60 -14.57
N CYS A 154 3.06 1.51 -13.74
CA CYS A 154 1.73 1.43 -13.13
C CYS A 154 0.83 2.50 -13.76
N PRO A 155 0.11 2.21 -14.88
CA PRO A 155 -0.58 3.23 -15.66
C PRO A 155 -2.00 3.57 -15.21
N VAL A 156 -2.48 3.02 -14.10
CA VAL A 156 -3.81 3.34 -13.55
C VAL A 156 -3.64 4.21 -12.32
N TYR A 157 -4.28 5.39 -12.34
CA TYR A 157 -4.14 6.39 -11.29
C TYR A 157 -5.50 6.65 -10.64
N MET A 158 -5.53 6.72 -9.31
CA MET A 158 -6.76 7.00 -8.57
C MET A 158 -6.50 8.00 -7.46
N LEU A 159 -7.52 8.77 -7.11
CA LEU A 159 -7.46 9.83 -6.11
C LEU A 159 -8.73 9.84 -5.25
N LYS A 160 -8.56 10.14 -3.97
CA LYS A 160 -9.66 10.28 -3.03
C LYS A 160 -9.50 11.54 -2.19
N ASP A 161 -10.58 12.29 -2.02
CA ASP A 161 -10.64 13.37 -1.03
C ASP A 161 -10.82 12.77 0.37
N LEU A 162 -10.09 13.28 1.33
CA LEU A 162 -10.12 12.78 2.72
C LEU A 162 -11.03 13.57 3.65
#